data_480582f60f64ca33d5a7f463a9550432
#
_entry.id   480582f60f64ca33d5a7f463a9550432
#
_cell.length_a   1.000
_cell.length_b   1.000
_cell.length_c   1.000
_cell.angle_alpha   90.00
_cell.angle_beta   90.00
_cell.angle_gamma   90.00
#
_symmetry.space_group_name_H-M   'P 1'
#
loop_
_entity.id
_entity.type
_entity.pdbx_description
1 polymer ?
#
loop_
_entity_poly.entity_id
_entity_poly.type
_entity_poly.pdbx_seq_one_letter_code
_entity_poly.pdbx_strand_id
1 'polypeptide(L)'
;MSVDFVFLDSGTGGLPYLLYLKKMCPAASCLYYADTINFPYGEKANEEVVACALETCKKIIEKFSPRAIVIACNTISVNSLEQLRKAYKDTIFVGTVPAIKLAAAISKKRRIGLLATNSTIRHPYNQELKNKYASDCELVLRGDPELISFIEHKSFLAKEDEKIKAIMPSIEYFKEQNCDVIILGCTHFLNLADLFEKVSAPDIKVVDSRDGVARRALDVVKIDNNQLPQKTKLFVSGFTAQKDEEEYKLICKNYGIELIK
;
A
#
# COMPACT_ATOMS: atom_id res chain seq x y z
N MET A 1 15.86 -19.53 -0.16
CA MET A 1 14.55 -20.17 0.09
C MET A 1 13.57 -19.51 -0.84
N SER A 2 12.88 -20.27 -1.69
CA SER A 2 11.85 -19.70 -2.57
C SER A 2 10.64 -19.30 -1.72
N VAL A 3 10.12 -18.10 -1.90
CA VAL A 3 8.88 -17.61 -1.29
C VAL A 3 7.82 -17.39 -2.39
N ASP A 4 6.55 -17.57 -2.06
CA ASP A 4 5.50 -17.36 -3.05
C ASP A 4 5.38 -15.86 -3.39
N PHE A 5 5.36 -15.01 -2.37
CA PHE A 5 5.20 -13.57 -2.56
C PHE A 5 6.21 -12.77 -1.76
N VAL A 6 6.82 -11.78 -2.40
CA VAL A 6 7.45 -10.67 -1.71
C VAL A 6 6.58 -9.42 -1.86
N PHE A 7 6.20 -8.81 -0.75
CA PHE A 7 5.51 -7.53 -0.72
C PHE A 7 6.53 -6.41 -0.54
N LEU A 8 6.67 -5.56 -1.53
CA LEU A 8 7.61 -4.42 -1.50
C LEU A 8 6.87 -3.12 -1.19
N ASP A 9 7.31 -2.43 -0.17
CA ASP A 9 6.90 -1.05 0.14
C ASP A 9 8.10 -0.22 0.64
N SER A 10 7.92 1.10 0.74
CA SER A 10 8.94 2.03 1.24
C SER A 10 9.15 1.94 2.76
N GLY A 11 8.17 1.49 3.51
CA GLY A 11 8.17 1.42 4.97
C GLY A 11 7.17 0.39 5.49
N THR A 12 6.37 0.76 6.48
CA THR A 12 5.36 -0.11 7.11
C THR A 12 4.01 -0.11 6.41
N GLY A 13 3.78 0.85 5.51
CA GLY A 13 2.47 1.13 4.91
C GLY A 13 1.84 -0.03 4.16
N GLY A 14 2.62 -0.87 3.51
CA GLY A 14 2.15 -2.01 2.72
C GLY A 14 1.81 -3.27 3.52
N LEU A 15 2.10 -3.32 4.83
CA LEU A 15 1.79 -4.47 5.70
C LEU A 15 0.33 -4.91 5.63
N PRO A 16 -0.68 -4.00 5.60
CA PRO A 16 -2.08 -4.39 5.46
C PRO A 16 -2.40 -5.24 4.23
N TYR A 17 -1.69 -5.07 3.11
CA TYR A 17 -1.85 -5.93 1.92
C TYR A 17 -1.38 -7.36 2.18
N LEU A 18 -0.22 -7.51 2.78
CA LEU A 18 0.33 -8.81 3.13
C LEU A 18 -0.59 -9.51 4.14
N LEU A 19 -1.00 -8.83 5.20
CA LEU A 19 -1.89 -9.39 6.23
C LEU A 19 -3.24 -9.79 5.65
N TYR A 20 -3.78 -9.00 4.70
CA TYR A 20 -5.02 -9.33 4.01
C TYR A 20 -4.88 -10.59 3.16
N LEU A 21 -3.79 -10.71 2.38
CA LEU A 21 -3.53 -11.93 1.60
C LEU A 21 -3.35 -13.15 2.52
N LYS A 22 -2.62 -13.02 3.62
CA LYS A 22 -2.44 -14.11 4.61
C LYS A 22 -3.74 -14.54 5.25
N LYS A 23 -4.69 -13.62 5.47
CA LYS A 23 -6.04 -13.95 5.94
C LYS A 23 -6.82 -14.77 4.92
N MET A 24 -6.68 -14.45 3.61
CA MET A 24 -7.33 -15.19 2.52
C MET A 24 -6.67 -16.54 2.24
N CYS A 25 -5.34 -16.61 2.36
CA CYS A 25 -4.54 -17.79 2.05
C CYS A 25 -3.41 -17.97 3.08
N PRO A 26 -3.69 -18.59 4.25
CA PRO A 26 -2.68 -18.80 5.29
C PRO A 26 -1.49 -19.67 4.83
N ALA A 27 -1.70 -20.56 3.86
CA ALA A 27 -0.66 -21.44 3.29
C ALA A 27 0.39 -20.68 2.45
N ALA A 28 0.09 -19.48 1.94
CA ALA A 28 1.04 -18.72 1.14
C ALA A 28 2.29 -18.35 1.94
N SER A 29 3.47 -18.61 1.36
CA SER A 29 4.76 -18.18 1.91
C SER A 29 5.03 -16.74 1.53
N CYS A 30 5.00 -15.84 2.51
CA CYS A 30 5.10 -14.38 2.29
C CYS A 30 6.30 -13.76 3.00
N LEU A 31 6.96 -12.84 2.30
CA LEU A 31 7.98 -11.97 2.85
C LEU A 31 7.58 -10.52 2.60
N TYR A 32 7.66 -9.69 3.62
CA TYR A 32 7.55 -8.25 3.50
C TYR A 32 8.94 -7.63 3.37
N TYR A 33 9.14 -6.80 2.36
CA TYR A 33 10.38 -6.05 2.15
C TYR A 33 10.10 -4.56 2.35
N ALA A 34 10.58 -3.99 3.45
CA ALA A 34 10.51 -2.58 3.75
C ALA A 34 11.78 -1.89 3.20
N ASP A 35 11.62 -1.07 2.17
CA ASP A 35 12.71 -0.33 1.54
C ASP A 35 12.95 1.04 2.21
N THR A 36 13.28 0.98 3.49
CA THR A 36 13.43 2.15 4.36
C THR A 36 14.58 3.08 3.97
N ILE A 37 15.63 2.55 3.31
CA ILE A 37 16.75 3.38 2.82
C ILE A 37 16.26 4.40 1.79
N ASN A 38 15.24 4.03 0.99
CA ASN A 38 14.67 4.88 -0.05
C ASN A 38 13.41 5.63 0.39
N PHE A 39 12.99 5.50 1.66
CA PHE A 39 11.83 6.24 2.20
C PHE A 39 12.12 7.76 2.26
N PRO A 40 11.15 8.63 1.98
CA PRO A 40 9.80 8.36 1.45
C PRO A 40 9.76 8.44 -0.08
N TYR A 41 9.26 7.41 -0.74
CA TYR A 41 9.08 7.40 -2.21
C TYR A 41 8.13 8.50 -2.72
N GLY A 42 7.16 8.91 -1.92
CA GLY A 42 6.15 9.90 -2.29
C GLY A 42 6.68 11.32 -2.52
N GLU A 43 7.90 11.62 -2.07
CA GLU A 43 8.55 12.93 -2.21
C GLU A 43 9.65 12.94 -3.29
N LYS A 44 9.95 11.79 -3.88
CA LYS A 44 10.99 11.64 -4.91
C LYS A 44 10.48 12.03 -6.30
N ALA A 45 11.42 12.42 -7.17
CA ALA A 45 11.15 12.57 -8.60
C ALA A 45 10.81 11.20 -9.23
N ASN A 46 10.00 11.20 -10.29
CA ASN A 46 9.52 9.95 -10.92
C ASN A 46 10.70 9.06 -11.39
N GLU A 47 11.73 9.65 -11.96
CA GLU A 47 12.92 8.95 -12.46
C GLU A 47 13.70 8.29 -11.30
N GLU A 48 13.78 8.97 -10.15
CA GLU A 48 14.41 8.44 -8.94
C GLU A 48 13.62 7.27 -8.37
N VAL A 49 12.27 7.39 -8.34
CA VAL A 49 11.40 6.27 -7.93
C VAL A 49 11.64 5.04 -8.80
N VAL A 50 11.72 5.21 -10.11
CA VAL A 50 11.99 4.12 -11.06
C VAL A 50 13.35 3.48 -10.80
N ALA A 51 14.40 4.29 -10.64
CA ALA A 51 15.78 3.80 -10.42
C ALA A 51 15.85 2.99 -9.11
N CYS A 52 15.34 3.53 -8.00
CA CYS A 52 15.29 2.84 -6.71
C CYS A 52 14.49 1.52 -6.80
N ALA A 53 13.30 1.55 -7.43
CA ALA A 53 12.47 0.36 -7.57
C ALA A 53 13.15 -0.76 -8.39
N LEU A 54 13.84 -0.41 -9.48
CA LEU A 54 14.60 -1.37 -10.28
C LEU A 54 15.69 -2.03 -9.45
N GLU A 55 16.51 -1.23 -8.76
CA GLU A 55 17.60 -1.77 -7.95
C GLU A 55 17.09 -2.63 -6.80
N THR A 56 16.05 -2.19 -6.08
CA THR A 56 15.46 -2.94 -4.98
C THR A 56 14.85 -4.25 -5.46
N CYS A 57 14.10 -4.25 -6.57
CA CYS A 57 13.55 -5.47 -7.14
C CYS A 57 14.63 -6.45 -7.59
N LYS A 58 15.77 -5.97 -8.13
CA LYS A 58 16.94 -6.81 -8.42
C LYS A 58 17.42 -7.56 -7.17
N LYS A 59 17.64 -6.82 -6.08
CA LYS A 59 18.06 -7.39 -4.79
C LYS A 59 17.05 -8.43 -4.26
N ILE A 60 15.75 -8.14 -4.38
CA ILE A 60 14.68 -9.06 -3.98
C ILE A 60 14.73 -10.35 -4.78
N ILE A 61 14.85 -10.26 -6.10
CA ILE A 61 14.91 -11.42 -7.00
C ILE A 61 16.13 -12.30 -6.68
N GLU A 62 17.29 -11.68 -6.56
CA GLU A 62 18.56 -12.37 -6.28
C GLU A 62 18.56 -13.04 -4.90
N LYS A 63 18.06 -12.37 -3.86
CA LYS A 63 18.12 -12.86 -2.48
C LYS A 63 17.02 -13.86 -2.14
N PHE A 64 15.79 -13.67 -2.63
CA PHE A 64 14.61 -14.40 -2.17
C PHE A 64 13.95 -15.28 -3.23
N SER A 65 14.29 -15.10 -4.52
CA SER A 65 13.73 -15.87 -5.65
C SER A 65 12.20 -16.03 -5.56
N PRO A 66 11.42 -14.94 -5.46
CA PRO A 66 9.98 -15.01 -5.30
C PRO A 66 9.27 -15.49 -6.56
N ARG A 67 8.12 -16.18 -6.40
CA ARG A 67 7.24 -16.52 -7.54
C ARG A 67 6.52 -15.27 -8.07
N ALA A 68 6.21 -14.30 -7.20
CA ALA A 68 5.72 -12.98 -7.61
C ALA A 68 6.16 -11.90 -6.61
N ILE A 69 6.30 -10.67 -7.10
CA ILE A 69 6.52 -9.47 -6.29
C ILE A 69 5.23 -8.63 -6.32
N VAL A 70 4.65 -8.40 -5.15
CA VAL A 70 3.54 -7.47 -4.96
C VAL A 70 4.14 -6.12 -4.60
N ILE A 71 3.99 -5.15 -5.51
CA ILE A 71 4.39 -3.76 -5.25
C ILE A 71 3.32 -3.13 -4.35
N ALA A 72 3.49 -3.30 -3.04
CA ALA A 72 2.57 -2.81 -2.02
C ALA A 72 2.79 -1.33 -1.69
N CYS A 73 3.10 -0.53 -2.71
CA CYS A 73 3.31 0.91 -2.66
C CYS A 73 2.68 1.55 -3.90
N ASN A 74 1.72 2.46 -3.70
CA ASN A 74 1.05 3.13 -4.83
C ASN A 74 2.03 3.98 -5.64
N THR A 75 2.93 4.71 -4.97
CA THR A 75 3.94 5.54 -5.65
C THR A 75 4.85 4.71 -6.54
N ILE A 76 5.39 3.59 -6.03
CA ILE A 76 6.22 2.68 -6.84
C ILE A 76 5.39 2.10 -7.98
N SER A 77 4.14 1.68 -7.71
CA SER A 77 3.28 1.05 -8.72
C SER A 77 2.99 1.98 -9.90
N VAL A 78 2.55 3.22 -9.64
CA VAL A 78 2.18 4.14 -10.73
C VAL A 78 3.41 4.62 -11.54
N ASN A 79 4.57 4.72 -10.91
CA ASN A 79 5.78 5.22 -11.58
C ASN A 79 6.62 4.11 -12.23
N SER A 80 6.63 2.89 -11.69
CA SER A 80 7.69 1.91 -12.02
C SER A 80 7.21 0.57 -12.54
N LEU A 81 5.92 0.23 -12.41
CA LEU A 81 5.41 -1.12 -12.69
C LEU A 81 5.68 -1.57 -14.13
N GLU A 82 5.55 -0.67 -15.10
CA GLU A 82 5.82 -0.96 -16.52
C GLU A 82 7.31 -1.22 -16.76
N GLN A 83 8.18 -0.38 -16.18
CA GLN A 83 9.62 -0.51 -16.29
C GLN A 83 10.13 -1.79 -15.61
N LEU A 84 9.58 -2.13 -14.44
CA LEU A 84 9.88 -3.38 -13.74
C LEU A 84 9.54 -4.61 -14.61
N ARG A 85 8.37 -4.63 -15.22
CA ARG A 85 7.94 -5.71 -16.12
C ARG A 85 8.80 -5.81 -17.38
N LYS A 86 9.30 -4.70 -17.90
CA LYS A 86 10.23 -4.67 -19.06
C LYS A 86 11.61 -5.19 -18.68
N ALA A 87 12.10 -4.82 -17.49
CA ALA A 87 13.45 -5.17 -17.04
C ALA A 87 13.54 -6.64 -16.55
N TYR A 88 12.51 -7.16 -15.89
CA TYR A 88 12.51 -8.48 -15.26
C TYR A 88 11.39 -9.35 -15.83
N LYS A 89 11.55 -9.79 -17.08
CA LYS A 89 10.51 -10.50 -17.86
C LYS A 89 10.04 -11.82 -17.25
N ASP A 90 10.92 -12.49 -16.50
CA ASP A 90 10.64 -13.78 -15.84
C ASP A 90 10.02 -13.62 -14.46
N THR A 91 9.84 -12.39 -13.98
CA THR A 91 9.27 -12.09 -12.66
C THR A 91 7.85 -11.56 -12.81
N ILE A 92 6.91 -12.15 -12.08
CA ILE A 92 5.53 -11.67 -12.03
C ILE A 92 5.42 -10.48 -11.08
N PHE A 93 4.92 -9.36 -11.57
CA PHE A 93 4.65 -8.16 -10.76
C PHE A 93 3.15 -7.89 -10.65
N VAL A 94 2.68 -7.78 -9.40
CA VAL A 94 1.33 -7.32 -9.04
C VAL A 94 1.45 -5.92 -8.44
N GLY A 95 0.88 -4.91 -9.10
CA GLY A 95 0.90 -3.54 -8.59
C GLY A 95 -0.33 -3.20 -7.76
N THR A 96 -0.21 -2.17 -6.95
CA THR A 96 -1.32 -1.51 -6.26
C THR A 96 -1.71 -0.26 -7.02
N VAL A 97 -3.01 -0.05 -7.20
CA VAL A 97 -3.53 1.14 -7.87
C VAL A 97 -4.74 1.67 -7.09
N PRO A 98 -5.01 2.97 -7.15
CA PRO A 98 -6.19 3.53 -6.48
C PRO A 98 -7.47 2.83 -6.92
N ALA A 99 -8.36 2.54 -5.96
CA ALA A 99 -9.59 1.77 -6.16
C ALA A 99 -10.70 2.59 -6.87
N ILE A 100 -10.35 3.35 -7.91
CA ILE A 100 -11.26 4.28 -8.64
C ILE A 100 -12.46 3.53 -9.20
N LYS A 101 -12.27 2.35 -9.79
CA LYS A 101 -13.37 1.53 -10.32
C LYS A 101 -14.38 1.14 -9.24
N LEU A 102 -13.90 0.73 -8.07
CA LEU A 102 -14.76 0.36 -6.94
C LEU A 102 -15.49 1.59 -6.40
N ALA A 103 -14.78 2.70 -6.21
CA ALA A 103 -15.37 3.95 -5.75
C ALA A 103 -16.47 4.46 -6.70
N ALA A 104 -16.24 4.42 -8.01
CA ALA A 104 -17.24 4.80 -9.01
C ALA A 104 -18.49 3.91 -8.95
N ALA A 105 -18.33 2.60 -8.68
CA ALA A 105 -19.48 1.69 -8.60
C ALA A 105 -20.40 1.97 -7.40
N ILE A 106 -19.89 2.58 -6.31
CA ILE A 106 -20.66 2.81 -5.09
C ILE A 106 -21.00 4.28 -4.83
N SER A 107 -20.33 5.22 -5.50
CA SER A 107 -20.61 6.65 -5.36
C SER A 107 -21.97 7.01 -5.94
N LYS A 108 -22.80 7.67 -5.11
CA LYS A 108 -24.11 8.19 -5.49
C LYS A 108 -24.04 9.65 -5.95
N LYS A 109 -23.17 10.45 -5.31
CA LYS A 109 -22.97 11.87 -5.64
C LYS A 109 -22.04 12.07 -6.83
N ARG A 110 -21.39 11.01 -7.31
CA ARG A 110 -20.41 11.04 -8.41
C ARG A 110 -19.22 11.98 -8.13
N ARG A 111 -18.94 12.22 -6.83
CA ARG A 111 -17.80 13.00 -6.31
C ARG A 111 -16.96 12.12 -5.40
N ILE A 112 -15.81 11.72 -5.88
CA ILE A 112 -14.93 10.72 -5.27
C ILE A 112 -13.66 11.42 -4.78
N GLY A 113 -13.33 11.29 -3.51
CA GLY A 113 -12.06 11.72 -2.94
C GLY A 113 -10.96 10.69 -3.17
N LEU A 114 -9.78 11.13 -3.59
CA LEU A 114 -8.56 10.32 -3.60
C LEU A 114 -7.55 10.93 -2.64
N LEU A 115 -7.31 10.24 -1.53
CA LEU A 115 -6.28 10.55 -0.55
C LEU A 115 -5.03 9.74 -0.87
N ALA A 116 -3.91 10.40 -1.20
CA ALA A 116 -2.70 9.71 -1.65
C ALA A 116 -1.42 10.51 -1.36
N THR A 117 -0.26 10.07 -1.85
CA THR A 117 0.97 10.85 -1.83
C THR A 117 0.93 11.97 -2.87
N ASN A 118 1.76 13.01 -2.69
CA ASN A 118 1.89 14.09 -3.67
C ASN A 118 2.29 13.56 -5.07
N SER A 119 3.20 12.60 -5.14
CA SER A 119 3.58 11.95 -6.40
C SER A 119 2.40 11.22 -7.04
N THR A 120 1.65 10.42 -6.25
CA THR A 120 0.51 9.67 -6.76
C THR A 120 -0.60 10.57 -7.30
N ILE A 121 -0.98 11.65 -6.59
CA ILE A 121 -2.07 12.54 -7.05
C ILE A 121 -1.74 13.31 -8.32
N ARG A 122 -0.44 13.60 -8.57
CA ARG A 122 0.01 14.31 -9.79
C ARG A 122 0.17 13.37 -10.99
N HIS A 123 0.18 12.06 -10.77
CA HIS A 123 0.47 11.10 -11.82
C HIS A 123 -0.68 10.99 -12.83
N PRO A 124 -0.43 11.07 -14.16
CA PRO A 124 -1.47 11.02 -15.20
C PRO A 124 -2.33 9.76 -15.17
N TYR A 125 -1.81 8.67 -14.63
CA TYR A 125 -2.50 7.38 -14.50
C TYR A 125 -3.85 7.48 -13.76
N ASN A 126 -3.98 8.41 -12.79
CA ASN A 126 -5.26 8.64 -12.11
C ASN A 126 -6.32 9.15 -13.09
N GLN A 127 -5.93 10.02 -14.02
CA GLN A 127 -6.84 10.54 -15.05
C GLN A 127 -7.21 9.43 -16.07
N GLU A 128 -6.27 8.56 -16.41
CA GLU A 128 -6.54 7.41 -17.26
C GLU A 128 -7.55 6.45 -16.61
N LEU A 129 -7.35 6.12 -15.33
CA LEU A 129 -8.28 5.30 -14.55
C LEU A 129 -9.65 5.95 -14.44
N LYS A 130 -9.69 7.28 -14.16
CA LYS A 130 -10.93 8.04 -14.12
C LYS A 130 -11.66 7.97 -15.46
N ASN A 131 -10.99 8.26 -16.56
CA ASN A 131 -11.58 8.23 -17.88
C ASN A 131 -12.13 6.85 -18.25
N LYS A 132 -11.43 5.80 -17.82
CA LYS A 132 -11.80 4.42 -18.14
C LYS A 132 -12.95 3.86 -17.26
N TYR A 133 -13.01 4.23 -15.99
CA TYR A 133 -13.89 3.58 -15.02
C TYR A 133 -14.83 4.51 -14.27
N ALA A 134 -14.63 5.81 -14.34
CA ALA A 134 -15.34 6.82 -13.57
C ALA A 134 -15.53 8.12 -14.38
N SER A 135 -15.80 7.99 -15.69
CA SER A 135 -15.88 9.14 -16.63
C SER A 135 -16.96 10.15 -16.23
N ASP A 136 -18.01 9.66 -15.59
CA ASP A 136 -19.14 10.46 -15.06
C ASP A 136 -18.94 10.92 -13.61
N CYS A 137 -17.76 10.67 -13.02
CA CYS A 137 -17.44 11.13 -11.67
C CYS A 137 -16.47 12.32 -11.70
N GLU A 138 -16.56 13.16 -10.70
CA GLU A 138 -15.50 14.11 -10.35
C GLU A 138 -14.53 13.43 -9.37
N LEU A 139 -13.22 13.55 -9.63
CA LEU A 139 -12.17 13.04 -8.77
C LEU A 139 -11.52 14.21 -8.02
N VAL A 140 -11.76 14.29 -6.71
CA VAL A 140 -11.19 15.30 -5.81
C VAL A 140 -9.90 14.74 -5.22
N LEU A 141 -8.78 15.41 -5.40
CA LEU A 141 -7.45 14.94 -5.03
C LEU A 141 -6.94 15.62 -3.77
N ARG A 142 -6.36 14.85 -2.85
CA ARG A 142 -5.67 15.39 -1.67
C ARG A 142 -4.40 14.59 -1.41
N GLY A 143 -3.25 15.30 -1.36
CA GLY A 143 -2.00 14.78 -0.83
C GLY A 143 -1.89 15.09 0.66
N ASP A 144 -1.42 14.12 1.49
CA ASP A 144 -1.29 14.32 2.93
C ASP A 144 0.03 13.70 3.45
N PRO A 145 1.17 14.38 3.19
CA PRO A 145 2.49 13.89 3.63
C PRO A 145 2.64 13.89 5.17
N GLU A 146 1.94 14.81 5.87
CA GLU A 146 2.00 14.87 7.32
C GLU A 146 1.33 13.65 7.96
N LEU A 147 0.18 13.23 7.43
CA LEU A 147 -0.50 12.01 7.87
C LEU A 147 0.32 10.76 7.56
N ILE A 148 1.00 10.71 6.40
CA ILE A 148 1.91 9.60 6.05
C ILE A 148 3.05 9.52 7.07
N SER A 149 3.69 10.64 7.38
CA SER A 149 4.76 10.71 8.38
C SER A 149 4.28 10.33 9.78
N PHE A 150 3.08 10.76 10.18
CA PHE A 150 2.47 10.37 11.45
C PHE A 150 2.25 8.84 11.50
N ILE A 151 1.74 8.26 10.43
CA ILE A 151 1.46 6.82 10.38
C ILE A 151 2.74 6.02 10.44
N GLU A 152 3.77 6.38 9.68
CA GLU A 152 5.04 5.64 9.66
C GLU A 152 5.78 5.70 11.00
N HIS A 153 5.81 6.87 11.66
CA HIS A 153 6.71 7.07 12.80
C HIS A 153 6.03 7.15 14.17
N LYS A 154 4.71 7.27 14.23
CA LYS A 154 4.00 7.52 15.52
C LYS A 154 2.77 6.67 15.73
N SER A 155 2.03 6.33 14.66
CA SER A 155 0.67 5.77 14.80
C SER A 155 0.63 4.45 15.54
N PHE A 156 1.69 3.67 15.47
CA PHE A 156 1.74 2.36 16.09
C PHE A 156 1.63 2.42 17.64
N LEU A 157 2.21 3.46 18.24
CA LEU A 157 2.17 3.70 19.68
C LEU A 157 1.13 4.74 20.10
N ALA A 158 0.55 5.48 19.15
CA ALA A 158 -0.41 6.53 19.42
C ALA A 158 -1.75 5.98 19.93
N LYS A 159 -2.41 6.72 20.79
CA LYS A 159 -3.77 6.42 21.25
C LYS A 159 -4.79 6.67 20.14
N GLU A 160 -6.00 6.10 20.30
CA GLU A 160 -7.05 6.22 19.28
C GLU A 160 -7.46 7.68 19.02
N ASP A 161 -7.53 8.50 20.06
CA ASP A 161 -7.85 9.94 19.93
C ASP A 161 -6.80 10.73 19.15
N GLU A 162 -5.51 10.40 19.30
CA GLU A 162 -4.44 11.00 18.51
C GLU A 162 -4.52 10.57 17.02
N LYS A 163 -4.86 9.31 16.76
CA LYS A 163 -5.09 8.80 15.41
C LYS A 163 -6.29 9.46 14.75
N ILE A 164 -7.39 9.60 15.49
CA ILE A 164 -8.59 10.30 15.01
C ILE A 164 -8.25 11.75 14.68
N LYS A 165 -7.55 12.46 15.57
CA LYS A 165 -7.11 13.84 15.33
C LYS A 165 -6.26 13.97 14.07
N ALA A 166 -5.41 12.98 13.78
CA ALA A 166 -4.56 13.00 12.60
C ALA A 166 -5.33 12.81 11.29
N ILE A 167 -6.40 11.99 11.26
CA ILE A 167 -7.18 11.74 10.04
C ILE A 167 -8.27 12.80 9.77
N MET A 168 -8.72 13.54 10.80
CA MET A 168 -9.81 14.50 10.70
C MET A 168 -9.63 15.53 9.58
N PRO A 169 -8.45 16.19 9.41
CA PRO A 169 -8.29 17.20 8.36
C PRO A 169 -8.54 16.67 6.95
N SER A 170 -8.23 15.40 6.69
CA SER A 170 -8.50 14.78 5.40
C SER A 170 -9.97 14.43 5.22
N ILE A 171 -10.65 13.96 6.27
CA ILE A 171 -12.09 13.66 6.23
C ILE A 171 -12.90 14.95 6.04
N GLU A 172 -12.61 16.00 6.80
CA GLU A 172 -13.28 17.29 6.72
C GLU A 172 -13.11 17.90 5.33
N TYR A 173 -11.90 17.87 4.77
CA TYR A 173 -11.65 18.34 3.41
C TYR A 173 -12.58 17.65 2.39
N PHE A 174 -12.68 16.31 2.39
CA PHE A 174 -13.54 15.62 1.45
C PHE A 174 -15.03 15.84 1.72
N LYS A 175 -15.41 16.05 2.97
CA LYS A 175 -16.78 16.42 3.34
C LYS A 175 -17.16 17.82 2.80
N GLU A 176 -16.28 18.80 2.95
CA GLU A 176 -16.45 20.16 2.39
C GLU A 176 -16.53 20.13 0.87
N GLN A 177 -15.76 19.23 0.23
CA GLN A 177 -15.82 19.00 -1.21
C GLN A 177 -17.02 18.15 -1.65
N ASN A 178 -17.97 17.87 -0.75
CA ASN A 178 -19.18 17.07 -1.00
C ASN A 178 -18.92 15.67 -1.58
N CYS A 179 -17.78 15.07 -1.27
CA CYS A 179 -17.50 13.69 -1.64
C CYS A 179 -18.38 12.70 -0.84
N ASP A 180 -18.78 11.58 -1.44
CA ASP A 180 -19.49 10.50 -0.76
C ASP A 180 -18.68 9.20 -0.69
N VAL A 181 -17.49 9.19 -1.31
CA VAL A 181 -16.53 8.08 -1.23
C VAL A 181 -15.13 8.66 -1.10
N ILE A 182 -14.32 8.09 -0.20
CA ILE A 182 -12.87 8.35 -0.10
C ILE A 182 -12.11 7.08 -0.49
N ILE A 183 -11.17 7.20 -1.42
CA ILE A 183 -10.21 6.16 -1.77
C ILE A 183 -8.95 6.38 -0.94
N LEU A 184 -8.55 5.37 -0.14
CA LEU A 184 -7.24 5.35 0.49
C LEU A 184 -6.19 4.92 -0.53
N GLY A 185 -5.63 5.89 -1.24
CA GLY A 185 -4.71 5.70 -2.37
C GLY A 185 -3.23 5.73 -1.97
N CYS A 186 -2.91 5.70 -0.68
CA CYS A 186 -1.58 5.44 -0.14
C CYS A 186 -1.66 4.29 0.86
N THR A 187 -0.69 3.40 0.80
CA THR A 187 -0.62 2.19 1.62
C THR A 187 -0.59 2.49 3.12
N HIS A 188 0.03 3.59 3.53
CA HIS A 188 0.08 4.02 4.93
C HIS A 188 -1.31 4.23 5.53
N PHE A 189 -2.24 4.84 4.78
CA PHE A 189 -3.59 5.12 5.27
C PHE A 189 -4.39 3.87 5.62
N LEU A 190 -4.01 2.71 5.05
CA LEU A 190 -4.66 1.42 5.33
C LEU A 190 -4.46 0.96 6.78
N ASN A 191 -3.41 1.43 7.46
CA ASN A 191 -3.21 1.16 8.89
C ASN A 191 -4.26 1.85 9.78
N LEU A 192 -4.96 2.86 9.24
CA LEU A 192 -6.04 3.58 9.92
C LEU A 192 -7.38 3.44 9.19
N ALA A 193 -7.53 2.47 8.27
CA ALA A 193 -8.72 2.31 7.44
C ALA A 193 -10.00 2.17 8.28
N ASP A 194 -9.97 1.35 9.33
CA ASP A 194 -11.12 1.14 10.22
C ASP A 194 -11.53 2.43 10.94
N LEU A 195 -10.56 3.29 11.30
CA LEU A 195 -10.83 4.61 11.90
C LEU A 195 -11.40 5.58 10.86
N PHE A 196 -10.86 5.58 9.63
CA PHE A 196 -11.44 6.34 8.54
C PHE A 196 -12.91 5.95 8.32
N GLU A 197 -13.22 4.66 8.24
CA GLU A 197 -14.60 4.16 8.10
C GLU A 197 -15.49 4.61 9.26
N LYS A 198 -15.01 4.40 10.50
CA LYS A 198 -15.76 4.74 11.73
C LYS A 198 -16.10 6.24 11.80
N VAL A 199 -15.12 7.10 11.49
CA VAL A 199 -15.25 8.56 11.63
C VAL A 199 -16.00 9.19 10.45
N SER A 200 -15.90 8.61 9.25
CA SER A 200 -16.56 9.12 8.05
C SER A 200 -18.04 8.71 7.94
N ALA A 201 -18.42 7.65 8.65
CA ALA A 201 -19.79 7.13 8.62
C ALA A 201 -20.81 8.10 9.27
N PRO A 202 -22.07 8.15 8.78
CA PRO A 202 -22.57 7.43 7.59
C PRO A 202 -22.38 8.21 6.27
N ASP A 203 -21.81 9.42 6.32
CA ASP A 203 -21.85 10.39 5.22
C ASP A 203 -20.94 10.01 4.04
N ILE A 204 -19.77 9.43 4.35
CA ILE A 204 -18.74 9.09 3.36
C ILE A 204 -18.34 7.61 3.52
N LYS A 205 -18.30 6.87 2.43
CA LYS A 205 -17.75 5.51 2.39
C LYS A 205 -16.28 5.53 2.12
N VAL A 206 -15.53 4.63 2.74
CA VAL A 206 -14.09 4.47 2.55
C VAL A 206 -13.83 3.19 1.77
N VAL A 207 -12.92 3.26 0.79
CA VAL A 207 -12.51 2.11 -0.04
C VAL A 207 -11.02 2.07 -0.24
N ASP A 208 -10.50 0.88 -0.46
CA ASP A 208 -9.09 0.63 -0.79
C ASP A 208 -8.94 -0.54 -1.77
N SER A 209 -7.70 -0.88 -2.11
CA SER A 209 -7.40 -1.91 -3.10
C SER A 209 -6.90 -3.25 -2.51
N ARG A 210 -6.95 -3.46 -1.20
CA ARG A 210 -6.44 -4.69 -0.55
C ARG A 210 -7.03 -5.96 -1.13
N ASP A 211 -8.36 -6.04 -1.26
CA ASP A 211 -9.04 -7.22 -1.81
C ASP A 211 -8.63 -7.49 -3.27
N GLY A 212 -8.65 -6.46 -4.11
CA GLY A 212 -8.29 -6.60 -5.52
C GLY A 212 -6.86 -7.05 -5.74
N VAL A 213 -5.91 -6.50 -4.96
CA VAL A 213 -4.50 -6.87 -5.01
C VAL A 213 -4.27 -8.30 -4.54
N ALA A 214 -4.89 -8.70 -3.41
CA ALA A 214 -4.74 -10.05 -2.88
C ALA A 214 -5.32 -11.10 -3.84
N ARG A 215 -6.53 -10.87 -4.40
CA ARG A 215 -7.11 -11.76 -5.43
C ARG A 215 -6.20 -11.87 -6.63
N ARG A 216 -5.70 -10.75 -7.16
CA ARG A 216 -4.79 -10.78 -8.31
C ARG A 216 -3.50 -11.52 -8.02
N ALA A 217 -2.92 -11.38 -6.83
CA ALA A 217 -1.74 -12.15 -6.42
C ALA A 217 -2.02 -13.66 -6.42
N LEU A 218 -3.13 -14.09 -5.82
CA LEU A 218 -3.54 -15.50 -5.77
C LEU A 218 -3.98 -16.06 -7.13
N ASP A 219 -4.41 -15.20 -8.06
CA ASP A 219 -4.72 -15.62 -9.43
C ASP A 219 -3.46 -15.97 -10.22
N VAL A 220 -2.39 -15.20 -10.06
CA VAL A 220 -1.15 -15.37 -10.84
C VAL A 220 -0.20 -16.40 -10.23
N VAL A 221 -0.31 -16.66 -8.92
CA VAL A 221 0.47 -17.68 -8.20
C VAL A 221 -0.49 -18.62 -7.51
N LYS A 222 -0.66 -19.82 -8.05
CA LYS A 222 -1.52 -20.84 -7.43
C LYS A 222 -0.83 -21.45 -6.21
N ILE A 223 -1.52 -21.39 -5.08
CA ILE A 223 -1.08 -21.95 -3.80
C ILE A 223 -1.90 -23.20 -3.51
N ASP A 224 -1.25 -24.25 -3.04
CA ASP A 224 -1.96 -25.43 -2.51
C ASP A 224 -2.48 -25.10 -1.11
N ASN A 225 -3.78 -24.91 -1.01
CA ASN A 225 -4.44 -24.57 0.26
C ASN A 225 -4.46 -25.72 1.28
N ASN A 226 -4.04 -26.94 0.89
CA ASN A 226 -3.89 -28.06 1.82
C ASN A 226 -2.57 -28.00 2.62
N GLN A 227 -1.67 -27.10 2.27
CA GLN A 227 -0.44 -26.88 3.02
C GLN A 227 -0.73 -26.18 4.36
N LEU A 228 0.12 -26.46 5.35
CA LEU A 228 0.06 -25.81 6.65
C LEU A 228 0.34 -24.29 6.50
N PRO A 229 -0.23 -23.48 7.40
CA PRO A 229 0.06 -22.06 7.44
C PRO A 229 1.56 -21.79 7.50
N GLN A 230 2.05 -20.92 6.60
CA GLN A 230 3.45 -20.54 6.54
C GLN A 230 3.73 -19.30 7.38
N LYS A 231 4.90 -19.27 8.05
CA LYS A 231 5.35 -18.07 8.77
C LYS A 231 5.60 -16.94 7.80
N THR A 232 5.20 -15.75 8.22
CA THR A 232 5.49 -14.51 7.50
C THR A 232 6.83 -13.96 7.97
N LYS A 233 7.64 -13.45 7.04
CA LYS A 233 8.92 -12.81 7.32
C LYS A 233 8.88 -11.35 6.93
N LEU A 234 9.69 -10.53 7.62
CA LEU A 234 9.91 -9.13 7.30
C LEU A 234 11.40 -8.86 7.19
N PHE A 235 11.79 -8.24 6.10
CA PHE A 235 13.15 -7.74 5.86
C PHE A 235 13.11 -6.22 5.75
N VAL A 236 14.08 -5.55 6.36
CA VAL A 236 14.23 -4.09 6.30
C VAL A 236 15.54 -3.79 5.58
N SER A 237 15.51 -2.92 4.57
CA SER A 237 16.69 -2.58 3.77
C SER A 237 17.78 -1.87 4.58
N GLY A 238 17.40 -1.15 5.64
CA GLY A 238 18.30 -0.52 6.61
C GLY A 238 17.54 0.26 7.65
N PHE A 239 18.22 0.56 8.76
CA PHE A 239 17.68 1.41 9.83
C PHE A 239 18.51 2.70 9.88
N THR A 240 17.84 3.84 9.99
CA THR A 240 18.50 5.15 10.12
C THR A 240 18.84 5.46 11.58
N ALA A 241 18.10 4.86 12.53
CA ALA A 241 18.32 4.98 13.95
C ALA A 241 17.95 3.69 14.70
N GLN A 242 18.51 3.51 15.91
CA GLN A 242 18.17 2.36 16.76
C GLN A 242 16.68 2.31 17.11
N LYS A 243 16.03 3.46 17.26
CA LYS A 243 14.59 3.57 17.50
C LYS A 243 13.76 2.92 16.40
N ASP A 244 14.19 3.07 15.15
CA ASP A 244 13.48 2.49 14.00
C ASP A 244 13.53 0.95 14.07
N GLU A 245 14.68 0.38 14.46
CA GLU A 245 14.81 -1.08 14.64
C GLU A 245 13.90 -1.61 15.76
N GLU A 246 13.78 -0.87 16.86
CA GLU A 246 12.88 -1.24 17.97
C GLU A 246 11.42 -1.20 17.56
N GLU A 247 11.02 -0.21 16.77
CA GLU A 247 9.67 -0.09 16.22
C GLU A 247 9.32 -1.26 15.30
N TYR A 248 10.20 -1.62 14.37
CA TYR A 248 10.01 -2.79 13.51
C TYR A 248 9.97 -4.11 14.29
N LYS A 249 10.76 -4.27 15.35
CA LYS A 249 10.68 -5.43 16.25
C LYS A 249 9.32 -5.51 16.95
N LEU A 250 8.78 -4.37 17.39
CA LEU A 250 7.47 -4.31 18.04
C LEU A 250 6.34 -4.63 17.07
N ILE A 251 6.39 -4.09 15.84
CA ILE A 251 5.46 -4.41 14.75
C ILE A 251 5.48 -5.92 14.48
N CYS A 252 6.66 -6.50 14.31
CA CYS A 252 6.82 -7.93 14.05
C CYS A 252 6.24 -8.77 15.19
N LYS A 253 6.49 -8.40 16.43
CA LYS A 253 5.93 -9.08 17.61
C LYS A 253 4.40 -9.05 17.61
N ASN A 254 3.80 -7.91 17.32
CA ASN A 254 2.33 -7.75 17.36
C ASN A 254 1.61 -8.50 16.26
N TYR A 255 2.22 -8.63 15.10
CA TYR A 255 1.62 -9.35 13.97
C TYR A 255 2.11 -10.81 13.85
N GLY A 256 2.95 -11.30 14.76
CA GLY A 256 3.51 -12.65 14.70
C GLY A 256 4.41 -12.86 13.48
N ILE A 257 5.11 -11.80 13.05
CA ILE A 257 6.02 -11.80 11.88
C ILE A 257 7.46 -11.99 12.37
N GLU A 258 8.26 -12.76 11.64
CA GLU A 258 9.68 -12.97 11.91
C GLU A 258 10.51 -11.86 11.23
N LEU A 259 11.22 -11.04 12.03
CA LEU A 259 12.19 -10.07 11.50
C LEU A 259 13.46 -10.80 11.08
N ILE A 260 13.83 -10.67 9.82
CA ILE A 260 15.06 -11.27 9.26
C ILE A 260 16.03 -10.17 8.78
N LYS A 261 17.33 -10.50 8.72
CA LYS A 261 18.42 -9.59 8.30
C LYS A 261 18.98 -9.97 6.93
#